data_247936c25adf4c8dbf23eb3c5525f3ad
#
_entry.id   247936c25adf4c8dbf23eb3c5525f3ad
#
_cell.length_a   1.000
_cell.length_b   1.000
_cell.length_c   1.000
_cell.angle_alpha   90.00
_cell.angle_beta   90.00
_cell.angle_gamma   90.00
#
_symmetry.space_group_name_H-M   'P 1'
#
loop_
_entity.id
_entity.type
_entity.pdbx_description
1 polymer ?
#
loop_
_entity_poly.entity_id
_entity_poly.type
_entity_poly.pdbx_seq_one_letter_code
_entity_poly.pdbx_strand_id
1 'polypeptide(L)'
;MSAVRPLLVLFGSQSGNSEDVASKIGKAASKYGLEATVKGMDEIQISDMAGQKRIMICCSTWGEGEQPDNAEDLWISANADDSPSMSGVNFSVLALGDSSYDLFCESGKEWDSWLESKGGFRINQRVDCDVDYETPAKEWMDETLARMGAVDDSGVFQESLVEEVKNNASGTAVSKVESESSESSIEISSDGDRSMTILFGSQSGNAEGLAAKFAKQATSYGLDAEVADMDGFDLSSLSSKKRVLVICSTWGEGEQPDNAEELWQKAVSASPGLLNGVHFSVLALGDT
;
A
#
# COMPACT_ATOMS: atom_id res chain seq x y z
N MET A 1 -13.86 8.06 -23.40
CA MET A 1 -14.43 7.77 -22.08
C MET A 1 -13.67 6.58 -21.55
N SER A 2 -12.98 6.73 -20.44
CA SER A 2 -12.32 5.57 -19.77
C SER A 2 -13.39 4.53 -19.44
N ALA A 3 -13.14 3.27 -19.73
CA ALA A 3 -14.09 2.20 -19.41
C ALA A 3 -14.31 2.19 -17.89
N VAL A 4 -15.57 2.08 -17.48
CA VAL A 4 -15.95 1.95 -16.08
C VAL A 4 -15.41 0.61 -15.57
N ARG A 5 -14.59 0.64 -14.50
CA ARG A 5 -14.01 -0.56 -13.88
C ARG A 5 -14.71 -0.84 -12.56
N PRO A 6 -15.74 -1.70 -12.54
CA PRO A 6 -16.51 -1.97 -11.34
C PRO A 6 -15.68 -2.71 -10.28
N LEU A 7 -15.88 -2.33 -9.03
CA LEU A 7 -15.35 -2.97 -7.83
C LEU A 7 -16.50 -3.23 -6.87
N LEU A 8 -16.72 -4.49 -6.47
CA LEU A 8 -17.63 -4.83 -5.40
C LEU A 8 -16.87 -4.83 -4.07
N VAL A 9 -17.35 -4.05 -3.12
CA VAL A 9 -16.84 -4.01 -1.74
C VAL A 9 -17.91 -4.53 -0.81
N LEU A 10 -17.60 -5.61 -0.10
CA LEU A 10 -18.52 -6.25 0.83
C LEU A 10 -18.05 -6.05 2.27
N PHE A 11 -19.00 -5.90 3.17
CA PHE A 11 -18.69 -5.89 4.59
C PHE A 11 -19.59 -6.83 5.40
N GLY A 12 -18.95 -7.58 6.32
CA GLY A 12 -19.56 -8.29 7.42
C GLY A 12 -19.17 -7.59 8.73
N SER A 13 -20.13 -7.04 9.46
CA SER A 13 -19.84 -6.19 10.61
C SER A 13 -20.91 -6.29 11.70
N GLN A 14 -20.48 -6.47 12.93
CA GLN A 14 -21.37 -6.42 14.11
C GLN A 14 -21.29 -5.04 14.77
N SER A 15 -20.11 -4.45 14.85
CA SER A 15 -19.85 -3.19 15.55
C SER A 15 -19.76 -1.97 14.63
N GLY A 16 -19.82 -2.15 13.31
CA GLY A 16 -19.68 -1.09 12.32
C GLY A 16 -18.25 -0.85 11.83
N ASN A 17 -17.22 -1.46 12.42
CA ASN A 17 -15.83 -1.22 12.05
C ASN A 17 -15.53 -1.65 10.59
N SER A 18 -15.99 -2.85 10.19
CA SER A 18 -15.80 -3.31 8.80
C SER A 18 -16.59 -2.47 7.81
N GLU A 19 -17.75 -1.97 8.19
CA GLU A 19 -18.56 -1.04 7.38
C GLU A 19 -17.85 0.29 7.17
N ASP A 20 -17.24 0.86 8.22
CA ASP A 20 -16.47 2.10 8.11
C ASP A 20 -15.27 1.94 7.16
N VAL A 21 -14.53 0.84 7.26
CA VAL A 21 -13.42 0.55 6.32
C VAL A 21 -13.95 0.39 4.90
N ALA A 22 -15.03 -0.37 4.68
CA ALA A 22 -15.64 -0.55 3.36
C ALA A 22 -16.11 0.79 2.77
N SER A 23 -16.68 1.67 3.59
CA SER A 23 -17.06 3.03 3.19
C SER A 23 -15.85 3.87 2.78
N LYS A 24 -14.71 3.77 3.50
CA LYS A 24 -13.46 4.44 3.15
C LYS A 24 -12.92 3.92 1.81
N ILE A 25 -12.97 2.60 1.56
CA ILE A 25 -12.61 2.00 0.27
C ILE A 25 -13.48 2.58 -0.85
N GLY A 26 -14.80 2.62 -0.66
CA GLY A 26 -15.74 3.17 -1.64
C GLY A 26 -15.40 4.61 -2.04
N LYS A 27 -15.08 5.46 -1.05
CA LYS A 27 -14.69 6.87 -1.27
C LYS A 27 -13.32 6.99 -1.98
N ALA A 28 -12.39 6.08 -1.73
CA ALA A 28 -11.04 6.14 -2.29
C ALA A 28 -10.95 5.55 -3.70
N ALA A 29 -11.81 4.60 -4.07
CA ALA A 29 -11.73 3.78 -5.27
C ALA A 29 -11.58 4.59 -6.57
N SER A 30 -12.27 5.73 -6.68
CA SER A 30 -12.23 6.60 -7.88
C SER A 30 -10.83 7.13 -8.17
N LYS A 31 -9.98 7.32 -7.17
CA LYS A 31 -8.59 7.75 -7.34
C LYS A 31 -7.74 6.69 -8.07
N TYR A 32 -8.15 5.43 -7.97
CA TYR A 32 -7.51 4.28 -8.60
C TYR A 32 -8.18 3.85 -9.92
N GLY A 33 -9.08 4.69 -10.45
CA GLY A 33 -9.81 4.42 -11.69
C GLY A 33 -10.91 3.35 -11.55
N LEU A 34 -11.41 3.14 -10.34
CA LEU A 34 -12.43 2.15 -10.00
C LEU A 34 -13.76 2.82 -9.65
N GLU A 35 -14.87 2.16 -9.99
CA GLU A 35 -16.21 2.50 -9.52
C GLU A 35 -16.67 1.47 -8.50
N ALA A 36 -16.63 1.83 -7.23
CA ALA A 36 -16.96 0.93 -6.15
C ALA A 36 -18.47 0.93 -5.85
N THR A 37 -19.00 -0.27 -5.68
CA THR A 37 -20.31 -0.52 -5.06
C THR A 37 -20.06 -1.16 -3.70
N VAL A 38 -20.43 -0.46 -2.63
CA VAL A 38 -20.29 -0.94 -1.24
C VAL A 38 -21.62 -1.51 -0.77
N LYS A 39 -21.60 -2.73 -0.24
CA LYS A 39 -22.79 -3.43 0.24
C LYS A 39 -22.51 -4.24 1.51
N GLY A 40 -23.49 -4.33 2.39
CA GLY A 40 -23.56 -5.37 3.42
C GLY A 40 -23.66 -6.75 2.77
N MET A 41 -23.13 -7.74 3.44
CA MET A 41 -23.22 -9.13 2.95
C MET A 41 -24.65 -9.67 2.92
N ASP A 42 -25.56 -9.09 3.70
CA ASP A 42 -27.01 -9.36 3.68
C ASP A 42 -27.77 -8.72 2.49
N GLU A 43 -27.10 -7.83 1.74
CA GLU A 43 -27.70 -7.16 0.59
C GLU A 43 -27.42 -7.82 -0.76
N ILE A 44 -26.72 -8.95 -0.75
CA ILE A 44 -26.35 -9.69 -1.97
C ILE A 44 -26.61 -11.18 -1.85
N GLN A 45 -26.59 -11.85 -2.99
CA GLN A 45 -26.57 -13.31 -3.07
C GLN A 45 -25.19 -13.80 -3.48
N ILE A 46 -24.83 -15.02 -3.10
CA ILE A 46 -23.53 -15.60 -3.41
C ILE A 46 -23.29 -15.67 -4.94
N SER A 47 -24.34 -15.84 -5.74
CA SER A 47 -24.27 -15.80 -7.20
C SER A 47 -23.84 -14.44 -7.76
N ASP A 48 -24.11 -13.33 -7.05
CA ASP A 48 -23.74 -11.98 -7.50
C ASP A 48 -22.23 -11.77 -7.45
N MET A 49 -21.52 -12.54 -6.63
CA MET A 49 -20.06 -12.49 -6.53
C MET A 49 -19.38 -13.14 -7.74
N ALA A 50 -19.94 -14.24 -8.26
CA ALA A 50 -19.34 -15.02 -9.35
C ALA A 50 -19.18 -14.25 -10.68
N GLY A 51 -19.98 -13.22 -10.90
CA GLY A 51 -19.90 -12.35 -12.09
C GLY A 51 -18.93 -11.18 -11.99
N GLN A 52 -18.36 -10.95 -10.82
CA GLN A 52 -17.48 -9.81 -10.55
C GLN A 52 -16.05 -10.10 -11.01
N LYS A 53 -15.37 -9.08 -11.49
CA LYS A 53 -13.92 -9.15 -11.77
C LYS A 53 -13.07 -8.74 -10.59
N ARG A 54 -13.63 -7.94 -9.67
CA ARG A 54 -12.93 -7.34 -8.54
C ARG A 54 -13.81 -7.35 -7.31
N ILE A 55 -13.35 -7.98 -6.25
CA ILE A 55 -14.04 -8.04 -4.95
C ILE A 55 -13.06 -7.69 -3.82
N MET A 56 -13.47 -6.79 -2.95
CA MET A 56 -12.81 -6.56 -1.66
C MET A 56 -13.79 -6.91 -0.54
N ILE A 57 -13.33 -7.65 0.45
CA ILE A 57 -14.13 -8.04 1.62
C ILE A 57 -13.49 -7.44 2.87
N CYS A 58 -14.31 -6.81 3.71
CA CYS A 58 -13.97 -6.42 5.07
C CYS A 58 -14.89 -7.19 6.02
N CYS A 59 -14.37 -8.11 6.81
CA CYS A 59 -15.19 -8.94 7.68
C CYS A 59 -14.63 -9.00 9.09
N SER A 60 -15.46 -8.67 10.08
CA SER A 60 -15.13 -8.87 11.49
C SER A 60 -15.53 -10.27 11.95
N THR A 61 -14.87 -10.73 12.99
CA THR A 61 -15.25 -11.97 13.68
C THR A 61 -16.07 -11.61 14.91
N TRP A 62 -17.13 -12.37 15.16
CA TRP A 62 -18.02 -12.19 16.28
C TRP A 62 -18.01 -13.42 17.21
N GLY A 63 -18.38 -13.23 18.47
CA GLY A 63 -18.52 -14.33 19.43
C GLY A 63 -17.26 -15.19 19.56
N GLU A 64 -17.44 -16.49 19.43
CA GLU A 64 -16.37 -17.48 19.48
C GLU A 64 -15.92 -17.92 18.07
N GLY A 65 -15.80 -16.98 17.12
CA GLY A 65 -15.35 -17.26 15.77
C GLY A 65 -16.43 -17.19 14.70
N GLU A 66 -17.66 -16.79 15.07
CA GLU A 66 -18.79 -16.77 14.15
C GLU A 66 -18.74 -15.60 13.17
N GLN A 67 -19.48 -15.76 12.08
CA GLN A 67 -19.74 -14.67 11.14
C GLN A 67 -20.58 -13.58 11.82
N PRO A 68 -20.41 -12.27 11.46
CA PRO A 68 -21.35 -11.23 11.88
C PRO A 68 -22.77 -11.50 11.36
N ASP A 69 -23.79 -11.04 12.08
CA ASP A 69 -25.20 -11.28 11.74
C ASP A 69 -25.52 -10.97 10.26
N ASN A 70 -24.96 -9.89 9.72
CA ASN A 70 -25.19 -9.52 8.32
C ASN A 70 -24.36 -10.32 7.30
N ALA A 71 -23.52 -11.26 7.74
CA ALA A 71 -22.72 -12.12 6.87
C ALA A 71 -23.15 -13.60 6.94
N GLU A 72 -23.91 -14.00 7.96
CA GLU A 72 -24.22 -15.39 8.27
C GLU A 72 -24.97 -16.08 7.12
N ASP A 73 -26.06 -15.49 6.62
CA ASP A 73 -26.86 -16.08 5.53
C ASP A 73 -26.05 -16.23 4.23
N LEU A 74 -25.21 -15.25 3.92
CA LEU A 74 -24.32 -15.32 2.76
C LEU A 74 -23.27 -16.43 2.94
N TRP A 75 -22.72 -16.59 4.15
CA TRP A 75 -21.77 -17.65 4.49
C TRP A 75 -22.39 -19.05 4.41
N ILE A 76 -23.61 -19.21 4.88
CA ILE A 76 -24.37 -20.47 4.72
C ILE A 76 -24.55 -20.80 3.23
N SER A 77 -24.92 -19.79 2.43
CA SER A 77 -25.08 -19.96 0.98
C SER A 77 -23.74 -20.26 0.25
N ALA A 78 -22.64 -19.69 0.74
CA ALA A 78 -21.30 -19.96 0.23
C ALA A 78 -20.89 -21.42 0.42
N ASN A 79 -21.30 -22.05 1.49
CA ASN A 79 -20.98 -23.44 1.82
C ASN A 79 -22.00 -24.46 1.30
N ALA A 80 -23.02 -24.03 0.56
CA ALA A 80 -23.96 -24.94 -0.07
C ALA A 80 -23.31 -25.72 -1.24
N ASP A 81 -23.86 -26.90 -1.54
CA ASP A 81 -23.35 -27.80 -2.58
C ASP A 81 -23.35 -27.16 -3.98
N ASP A 82 -24.32 -26.27 -4.24
CA ASP A 82 -24.50 -25.56 -5.50
C ASP A 82 -23.84 -24.18 -5.54
N SER A 83 -22.97 -23.88 -4.60
CA SER A 83 -22.23 -22.64 -4.51
C SER A 83 -21.36 -22.40 -5.76
N PRO A 84 -21.37 -21.18 -6.34
CA PRO A 84 -20.77 -20.91 -7.63
C PRO A 84 -19.24 -20.92 -7.60
N SER A 85 -18.63 -21.12 -8.79
CA SER A 85 -17.20 -20.92 -8.98
C SER A 85 -16.87 -19.42 -8.97
N MET A 86 -15.72 -19.07 -8.37
CA MET A 86 -15.14 -17.72 -8.35
C MET A 86 -14.02 -17.54 -9.39
N SER A 87 -13.94 -18.44 -10.37
CA SER A 87 -12.94 -18.34 -11.42
C SER A 87 -13.07 -17.00 -12.20
N GLY A 88 -11.97 -16.27 -12.34
CA GLY A 88 -11.94 -14.93 -12.95
C GLY A 88 -12.25 -13.77 -12.01
N VAL A 89 -12.53 -14.05 -10.74
CA VAL A 89 -12.67 -13.04 -9.67
C VAL A 89 -11.30 -12.76 -9.08
N ASN A 90 -10.87 -11.50 -9.08
CA ASN A 90 -9.72 -11.02 -8.31
C ASN A 90 -10.23 -10.54 -6.94
N PHE A 91 -9.63 -11.02 -5.86
CA PHE A 91 -10.11 -10.70 -4.53
C PHE A 91 -9.00 -10.39 -3.54
N SER A 92 -9.36 -9.71 -2.46
CA SER A 92 -8.59 -9.59 -1.23
C SER A 92 -9.51 -9.40 -0.04
N VAL A 93 -9.08 -9.85 1.12
CA VAL A 93 -9.85 -9.81 2.36
C VAL A 93 -9.08 -9.05 3.44
N LEU A 94 -9.79 -8.16 4.14
CA LEU A 94 -9.38 -7.59 5.41
C LEU A 94 -10.20 -8.26 6.51
N ALA A 95 -9.54 -8.90 7.43
CA ALA A 95 -10.17 -9.53 8.59
C ALA A 95 -9.96 -8.65 9.83
N LEU A 96 -11.03 -8.38 10.56
CA LEU A 96 -10.97 -7.67 11.83
C LEU A 96 -11.31 -8.60 12.98
N GLY A 97 -10.59 -8.47 14.08
CA GLY A 97 -10.80 -9.28 15.26
C GLY A 97 -10.19 -8.64 16.49
N ASP A 98 -10.06 -9.45 17.52
CA ASP A 98 -9.38 -9.14 18.77
C ASP A 98 -8.50 -10.34 19.13
N SER A 99 -7.20 -10.14 19.20
CA SER A 99 -6.21 -11.19 19.46
C SER A 99 -6.28 -11.78 20.87
N SER A 100 -7.10 -11.21 21.74
CA SER A 100 -7.40 -11.81 23.06
C SER A 100 -8.32 -13.04 22.98
N TYR A 101 -8.92 -13.31 21.82
CA TYR A 101 -9.77 -14.47 21.56
C TYR A 101 -9.05 -15.54 20.73
N ASP A 102 -9.31 -16.82 21.04
CA ASP A 102 -8.64 -17.95 20.39
C ASP A 102 -8.89 -18.01 18.87
N LEU A 103 -10.08 -17.62 18.42
CA LEU A 103 -10.46 -17.61 17.00
C LEU A 103 -10.34 -16.19 16.40
N PHE A 104 -9.16 -15.57 16.62
CA PHE A 104 -8.81 -14.26 16.07
C PHE A 104 -8.96 -14.20 14.54
N CYS A 105 -9.79 -13.27 14.04
CA CYS A 105 -10.02 -13.03 12.62
C CYS A 105 -10.57 -14.22 11.82
N GLU A 106 -11.25 -15.18 12.48
CA GLU A 106 -11.67 -16.45 11.85
C GLU A 106 -12.60 -16.24 10.66
N SER A 107 -13.62 -15.39 10.79
CA SER A 107 -14.56 -15.11 9.69
C SER A 107 -13.88 -14.61 8.43
N GLY A 108 -12.90 -13.72 8.56
CA GLY A 108 -12.12 -13.23 7.42
C GLY A 108 -11.22 -14.30 6.80
N LYS A 109 -10.64 -15.19 7.64
CA LYS A 109 -9.84 -16.33 7.17
C LYS A 109 -10.69 -17.33 6.39
N GLU A 110 -11.92 -17.56 6.84
CA GLU A 110 -12.88 -18.42 6.18
C GLU A 110 -13.25 -17.86 4.80
N TRP A 111 -13.60 -16.57 4.68
CA TRP A 111 -13.90 -15.94 3.39
C TRP A 111 -12.72 -15.98 2.42
N ASP A 112 -11.51 -15.69 2.90
CA ASP A 112 -10.30 -15.72 2.11
C ASP A 112 -10.00 -17.12 1.55
N SER A 113 -10.10 -18.14 2.40
CA SER A 113 -9.90 -19.54 2.02
C SER A 113 -10.98 -20.06 1.09
N TRP A 114 -12.25 -19.68 1.34
CA TRP A 114 -13.36 -20.07 0.51
C TRP A 114 -13.23 -19.52 -0.92
N LEU A 115 -12.94 -18.20 -1.07
CA LEU A 115 -12.76 -17.57 -2.37
C LEU A 115 -11.64 -18.24 -3.18
N GLU A 116 -10.52 -18.54 -2.54
CA GLU A 116 -9.41 -19.27 -3.18
C GLU A 116 -9.84 -20.68 -3.58
N SER A 117 -10.50 -21.41 -2.69
CA SER A 117 -10.97 -22.79 -2.95
C SER A 117 -11.95 -22.87 -4.13
N LYS A 118 -12.74 -21.81 -4.36
CA LYS A 118 -13.68 -21.69 -5.47
C LYS A 118 -13.02 -21.16 -6.77
N GLY A 119 -11.69 -20.98 -6.80
CA GLY A 119 -10.93 -20.60 -7.99
C GLY A 119 -10.74 -19.09 -8.18
N GLY A 120 -11.05 -18.28 -7.17
CA GLY A 120 -10.71 -16.85 -7.15
C GLY A 120 -9.19 -16.61 -7.10
N PHE A 121 -8.75 -15.51 -7.69
CA PHE A 121 -7.35 -15.09 -7.66
C PHE A 121 -7.13 -14.07 -6.53
N ARG A 122 -6.35 -14.45 -5.50
CA ARG A 122 -5.98 -13.54 -4.42
C ARG A 122 -4.98 -12.52 -4.94
N ILE A 123 -5.46 -11.32 -5.23
CA ILE A 123 -4.64 -10.24 -5.84
C ILE A 123 -3.72 -9.55 -4.82
N ASN A 124 -4.13 -9.53 -3.57
CA ASN A 124 -3.34 -9.06 -2.43
C ASN A 124 -3.55 -9.98 -1.23
N GLN A 125 -2.53 -10.14 -0.40
CA GLN A 125 -2.61 -10.99 0.79
C GLN A 125 -3.68 -10.46 1.76
N ARG A 126 -4.36 -11.40 2.44
CA ARG A 126 -5.23 -11.05 3.56
C ARG A 126 -4.42 -10.37 4.66
N VAL A 127 -5.02 -9.39 5.30
CA VAL A 127 -4.48 -8.78 6.51
C VAL A 127 -5.44 -9.05 7.66
N ASP A 128 -4.90 -9.60 8.74
CA ASP A 128 -5.62 -9.86 9.99
C ASP A 128 -5.33 -8.71 10.95
N CYS A 129 -6.32 -7.90 11.26
CA CYS A 129 -6.22 -6.69 12.07
C CYS A 129 -6.75 -6.94 13.48
N ASP A 130 -5.98 -6.53 14.47
CA ASP A 130 -6.39 -6.48 15.88
C ASP A 130 -7.23 -5.21 16.16
N VAL A 131 -7.48 -4.90 17.40
CA VAL A 131 -8.29 -3.74 17.84
C VAL A 131 -7.79 -2.41 17.30
N ASP A 132 -6.48 -2.25 17.13
CA ASP A 132 -5.83 -1.07 16.53
C ASP A 132 -5.69 -1.25 15.00
N TYR A 133 -6.82 -1.37 14.32
CA TYR A 133 -6.86 -1.77 12.90
C TYR A 133 -6.65 -0.64 11.90
N GLU A 134 -6.71 0.63 12.28
CA GLU A 134 -6.78 1.76 11.33
C GLU A 134 -5.56 1.83 10.41
N THR A 135 -4.36 1.69 10.96
CA THR A 135 -3.12 1.76 10.17
C THR A 135 -2.97 0.55 9.23
N PRO A 136 -3.01 -0.71 9.70
CA PRO A 136 -2.89 -1.86 8.81
C PRO A 136 -4.05 -1.95 7.80
N ALA A 137 -5.26 -1.55 8.18
CA ALA A 137 -6.40 -1.49 7.25
C ALA A 137 -6.19 -0.45 6.15
N LYS A 138 -5.61 0.72 6.48
CA LYS A 138 -5.30 1.75 5.50
C LYS A 138 -4.23 1.28 4.52
N GLU A 139 -3.16 0.68 5.00
CA GLU A 139 -2.08 0.16 4.15
C GLU A 139 -2.60 -0.94 3.21
N TRP A 140 -3.37 -1.89 3.74
CA TRP A 140 -4.00 -2.93 2.93
C TRP A 140 -4.96 -2.34 1.89
N MET A 141 -5.77 -1.34 2.26
CA MET A 141 -6.71 -0.67 1.36
C MET A 141 -5.98 -0.02 0.19
N ASP A 142 -4.95 0.78 0.46
CA ASP A 142 -4.21 1.51 -0.57
C ASP A 142 -3.51 0.56 -1.54
N GLU A 143 -2.84 -0.49 -1.03
CA GLU A 143 -2.21 -1.52 -1.85
C GLU A 143 -3.23 -2.30 -2.68
N THR A 144 -4.33 -2.73 -2.06
CA THR A 144 -5.36 -3.54 -2.73
C THR A 144 -6.07 -2.73 -3.82
N LEU A 145 -6.43 -1.47 -3.57
CA LEU A 145 -7.03 -0.61 -4.58
C LEU A 145 -6.11 -0.38 -5.78
N ALA A 146 -4.81 -0.22 -5.54
CA ALA A 146 -3.84 -0.09 -6.63
C ALA A 146 -3.77 -1.36 -7.49
N ARG A 147 -3.73 -2.53 -6.87
CA ARG A 147 -3.76 -3.81 -7.57
C ARG A 147 -5.07 -4.06 -8.32
N MET A 148 -6.22 -3.74 -7.71
CA MET A 148 -7.53 -3.82 -8.35
C MET A 148 -7.64 -2.87 -9.55
N GLY A 149 -7.04 -1.67 -9.47
CA GLY A 149 -6.94 -0.73 -10.59
C GLY A 149 -6.04 -1.23 -11.73
N ALA A 150 -5.11 -2.15 -11.44
CA ALA A 150 -4.24 -2.80 -12.42
C ALA A 150 -4.86 -4.06 -13.06
N VAL A 151 -6.09 -4.44 -12.71
CA VAL A 151 -6.85 -5.48 -13.41
C VAL A 151 -7.49 -4.87 -14.66
N ASP A 152 -7.28 -5.49 -15.82
CA ASP A 152 -7.85 -5.01 -17.08
C ASP A 152 -9.35 -5.33 -17.25
N ASP A 153 -9.92 -4.93 -18.38
CA ASP A 153 -11.34 -5.14 -18.66
C ASP A 153 -11.70 -6.61 -18.91
N SER A 154 -10.71 -7.47 -19.17
CA SER A 154 -10.89 -8.92 -19.27
C SER A 154 -10.84 -9.62 -17.91
N GLY A 155 -10.38 -8.94 -16.88
CA GLY A 155 -10.21 -9.49 -15.52
C GLY A 155 -8.79 -10.01 -15.25
N VAL A 156 -7.84 -9.73 -16.13
CA VAL A 156 -6.44 -10.15 -15.98
C VAL A 156 -5.67 -9.09 -15.17
N PHE A 157 -5.01 -9.54 -14.12
CA PHE A 157 -4.14 -8.69 -13.31
C PHE A 157 -2.81 -8.43 -14.00
N GLN A 158 -2.38 -7.17 -14.01
CA GLN A 158 -1.15 -6.71 -14.63
C GLN A 158 -0.25 -6.04 -13.59
N GLU A 159 0.65 -6.80 -12.99
CA GLU A 159 1.58 -6.34 -11.93
C GLU A 159 2.35 -5.08 -12.34
N SER A 160 2.77 -4.98 -13.61
CA SER A 160 3.53 -3.84 -14.13
C SER A 160 2.79 -2.51 -14.09
N LEU A 161 1.46 -2.51 -13.97
CA LEU A 161 0.65 -1.30 -13.92
C LEU A 161 0.39 -0.80 -12.49
N VAL A 162 0.70 -1.58 -11.46
CA VAL A 162 0.38 -1.24 -10.06
C VAL A 162 0.99 0.09 -9.66
N GLU A 163 2.28 0.30 -9.96
CA GLU A 163 2.96 1.56 -9.63
C GLU A 163 2.42 2.76 -10.41
N GLU A 164 2.00 2.57 -11.66
CA GLU A 164 1.34 3.63 -12.44
C GLU A 164 0.01 4.02 -11.79
N VAL A 165 -0.78 3.04 -11.36
CA VAL A 165 -2.06 3.27 -10.68
C VAL A 165 -1.86 4.00 -9.36
N LYS A 166 -0.85 3.62 -8.54
CA LYS A 166 -0.49 4.30 -7.29
C LYS A 166 -0.12 5.77 -7.53
N ASN A 167 0.73 6.02 -8.52
CA ASN A 167 1.17 7.37 -8.86
C ASN A 167 -0.01 8.25 -9.32
N ASN A 168 -0.94 7.70 -10.11
CA ASN A 168 -2.13 8.40 -10.53
C ASN A 168 -3.06 8.72 -9.34
N ALA A 169 -3.21 7.79 -8.39
CA ALA A 169 -4.05 7.95 -7.20
C ALA A 169 -3.51 9.00 -6.23
N SER A 170 -2.18 9.13 -6.11
CA SER A 170 -1.53 10.12 -5.25
C SER A 170 -1.49 11.54 -5.84
N GLY A 171 -2.05 11.75 -7.04
CA GLY A 171 -2.08 13.05 -7.70
C GLY A 171 -0.72 13.49 -8.29
N THR A 172 0.25 12.59 -8.35
CA THR A 172 1.55 12.78 -9.02
C THR A 172 1.45 12.46 -10.53
N ALA A 173 0.27 12.68 -11.14
CA ALA A 173 0.09 12.44 -12.55
C ALA A 173 0.96 13.41 -13.37
N VAL A 174 2.04 12.89 -13.91
CA VAL A 174 2.73 13.52 -15.03
C VAL A 174 1.75 13.51 -16.21
N SER A 175 1.35 14.69 -16.67
CA SER A 175 0.46 14.85 -17.83
C SER A 175 1.00 14.04 -19.00
N LYS A 176 0.23 13.00 -19.38
CA LYS A 176 0.47 12.23 -20.60
C LYS A 176 0.22 13.13 -21.80
N VAL A 177 1.28 13.53 -22.47
CA VAL A 177 1.21 13.94 -23.86
C VAL A 177 1.09 12.66 -24.69
N GLU A 178 -0.01 12.53 -25.42
CA GLU A 178 -0.18 11.45 -26.40
C GLU A 178 0.98 11.48 -27.40
N SER A 179 1.69 10.38 -27.52
CA SER A 179 2.47 10.06 -28.70
C SER A 179 2.55 8.55 -28.88
N GLU A 180 2.26 8.18 -30.11
CA GLU A 180 2.15 6.85 -30.67
C GLU A 180 3.34 5.93 -30.39
N SER A 181 2.97 4.64 -30.29
CA SER A 181 3.80 3.44 -30.43
C SER A 181 5.26 3.63 -30.86
N SER A 182 6.17 3.37 -29.95
CA SER A 182 7.44 2.69 -30.23
C SER A 182 7.97 2.12 -28.92
N GLU A 183 8.25 0.83 -28.92
CA GLU A 183 9.13 0.21 -27.94
C GLU A 183 10.44 1.02 -27.91
N SER A 184 10.59 1.88 -26.92
CA SER A 184 11.90 2.42 -26.58
C SER A 184 12.24 1.91 -25.19
N SER A 185 13.09 0.89 -25.14
CA SER A 185 14.05 0.75 -24.08
C SER A 185 14.49 2.18 -23.71
N ILE A 186 14.26 2.61 -22.45
CA ILE A 186 14.87 3.82 -21.95
C ILE A 186 16.36 3.53 -22.02
N GLU A 187 16.98 3.95 -23.10
CA GLU A 187 18.44 4.11 -23.14
C GLU A 187 18.73 5.23 -22.14
N ILE A 188 19.01 4.84 -20.90
CA ILE A 188 19.60 5.71 -19.92
C ILE A 188 20.95 6.08 -20.51
N SER A 189 21.05 7.30 -21.06
CA SER A 189 22.31 7.78 -21.63
C SER A 189 23.41 7.56 -20.59
N SER A 190 24.42 6.80 -20.99
CA SER A 190 25.54 6.36 -20.13
C SER A 190 26.49 7.50 -19.73
N ASP A 191 26.10 8.75 -19.93
CA ASP A 191 26.98 9.91 -19.81
C ASP A 191 26.43 10.93 -18.80
N GLY A 192 26.20 10.51 -17.56
CA GLY A 192 25.79 11.40 -16.48
C GLY A 192 26.21 10.86 -15.11
N ASP A 193 26.56 11.79 -14.20
CA ASP A 193 26.79 11.49 -12.79
C ASP A 193 25.57 10.81 -12.17
N ARG A 194 25.68 9.55 -11.81
CA ARG A 194 24.63 8.68 -11.22
C ARG A 194 24.76 8.54 -9.73
N SER A 195 25.68 9.29 -9.12
CA SER A 195 25.91 9.22 -7.68
C SER A 195 24.67 9.67 -6.89
N MET A 196 24.42 8.96 -5.81
CA MET A 196 23.38 9.25 -4.83
C MET A 196 23.96 9.08 -3.43
N THR A 197 23.76 10.04 -2.56
CA THR A 197 24.15 9.93 -1.15
C THR A 197 22.89 9.69 -0.32
N ILE A 198 22.89 8.65 0.49
CA ILE A 198 21.80 8.33 1.43
C ILE A 198 22.33 8.60 2.84
N LEU A 199 21.79 9.62 3.49
CA LEU A 199 22.13 9.95 4.87
C LEU A 199 21.11 9.33 5.80
N PHE A 200 21.55 8.74 6.91
CA PHE A 200 20.63 8.23 7.91
C PHE A 200 20.90 8.78 9.30
N GLY A 201 19.80 9.10 10.01
CA GLY A 201 19.77 9.43 11.43
C GLY A 201 18.88 8.42 12.16
N SER A 202 19.45 7.65 13.11
CA SER A 202 18.75 6.53 13.71
C SER A 202 19.18 6.28 15.14
N GLN A 203 18.21 6.19 16.06
CA GLN A 203 18.45 5.78 17.43
C GLN A 203 18.36 4.26 17.62
N SER A 204 17.43 3.62 16.91
CA SER A 204 17.13 2.20 17.04
C SER A 204 17.67 1.33 15.89
N GLY A 205 18.37 1.93 14.93
CA GLY A 205 18.86 1.23 13.73
C GLY A 205 17.84 1.08 12.60
N ASN A 206 16.58 1.51 12.79
CA ASN A 206 15.53 1.36 11.76
C ASN A 206 15.84 2.19 10.51
N ALA A 207 16.25 3.46 10.66
CA ALA A 207 16.60 4.31 9.54
C ALA A 207 17.88 3.81 8.82
N GLU A 208 18.86 3.29 9.56
CA GLU A 208 20.06 2.64 9.00
C GLU A 208 19.69 1.41 8.15
N GLY A 209 18.83 0.53 8.68
CA GLY A 209 18.35 -0.65 7.96
C GLY A 209 17.60 -0.30 6.67
N LEU A 210 16.82 0.77 6.68
CA LEU A 210 16.14 1.29 5.49
C LEU A 210 17.13 1.91 4.49
N ALA A 211 18.11 2.69 4.96
CA ALA A 211 19.14 3.26 4.10
C ALA A 211 19.90 2.20 3.32
N ALA A 212 20.28 1.09 3.99
CA ALA A 212 20.92 -0.05 3.34
C ALA A 212 20.03 -0.74 2.30
N LYS A 213 18.72 -0.87 2.57
CA LYS A 213 17.74 -1.41 1.61
C LYS A 213 17.58 -0.50 0.38
N PHE A 214 17.45 0.81 0.59
CA PHE A 214 17.34 1.78 -0.50
C PHE A 214 18.62 1.82 -1.36
N ALA A 215 19.81 1.76 -0.76
CA ALA A 215 21.05 1.69 -1.51
C ALA A 215 21.12 0.47 -2.43
N LYS A 216 20.72 -0.69 -1.91
CA LYS A 216 20.64 -1.92 -2.71
C LYS A 216 19.63 -1.80 -3.85
N GLN A 217 18.49 -1.18 -3.59
CA GLN A 217 17.44 -0.98 -4.59
C GLN A 217 17.81 0.08 -5.63
N ALA A 218 18.55 1.12 -5.25
CA ALA A 218 19.01 2.19 -6.15
C ALA A 218 19.79 1.67 -7.36
N THR A 219 20.54 0.58 -7.18
CA THR A 219 21.29 -0.07 -8.26
C THR A 219 20.38 -0.59 -9.39
N SER A 220 19.15 -1.05 -9.07
CA SER A 220 18.19 -1.49 -10.07
C SER A 220 17.63 -0.33 -10.92
N TYR A 221 17.76 0.89 -10.43
CA TYR A 221 17.44 2.13 -11.14
C TYR A 221 18.67 2.79 -11.78
N GLY A 222 19.81 2.09 -11.82
CA GLY A 222 21.05 2.58 -12.40
C GLY A 222 21.69 3.72 -11.60
N LEU A 223 21.43 3.82 -10.29
CA LEU A 223 22.06 4.80 -9.40
C LEU A 223 23.16 4.13 -8.58
N ASP A 224 24.26 4.87 -8.37
CA ASP A 224 25.36 4.49 -7.51
C ASP A 224 25.18 5.14 -6.14
N ALA A 225 24.54 4.39 -5.23
CA ALA A 225 24.18 4.90 -3.91
C ALA A 225 25.26 4.60 -2.87
N GLU A 226 25.67 5.64 -2.15
CA GLU A 226 26.54 5.59 -0.99
C GLU A 226 25.73 5.90 0.27
N VAL A 227 25.78 5.01 1.26
CA VAL A 227 25.13 5.21 2.57
C VAL A 227 26.14 5.85 3.52
N ALA A 228 25.74 6.91 4.19
CA ALA A 228 26.55 7.61 5.17
C ALA A 228 25.77 7.90 6.45
N ASP A 229 26.41 7.73 7.59
CA ASP A 229 25.89 8.15 8.88
C ASP A 229 25.90 9.69 8.94
N MET A 230 24.91 10.27 9.62
CA MET A 230 24.87 11.71 9.86
C MET A 230 25.92 12.14 10.92
N ASP A 231 26.35 11.21 11.79
CA ASP A 231 27.43 11.49 12.73
C ASP A 231 28.74 11.78 12.00
N GLY A 232 29.34 12.93 12.32
CA GLY A 232 30.58 13.38 11.70
C GLY A 232 30.49 13.73 10.21
N PHE A 233 29.30 13.72 9.61
CA PHE A 233 29.14 14.09 8.20
C PHE A 233 29.39 15.58 7.96
N ASP A 234 30.17 15.88 6.91
CA ASP A 234 30.44 17.26 6.54
C ASP A 234 29.29 17.86 5.71
N LEU A 235 28.49 18.73 6.34
CA LEU A 235 27.37 19.41 5.69
C LEU A 235 27.79 20.14 4.40
N SER A 236 29.01 20.71 4.36
CA SER A 236 29.49 21.47 3.20
C SER A 236 29.66 20.59 1.97
N SER A 237 29.93 19.31 2.15
CA SER A 237 30.08 18.32 1.08
C SER A 237 28.78 18.08 0.31
N LEU A 238 27.62 18.36 0.90
CA LEU A 238 26.32 18.19 0.24
C LEU A 238 26.17 19.08 -0.99
N SER A 239 26.77 20.27 -1.00
CA SER A 239 26.71 21.18 -2.12
C SER A 239 27.34 20.64 -3.43
N SER A 240 28.19 19.63 -3.30
CA SER A 240 28.81 18.93 -4.45
C SER A 240 28.02 17.70 -4.90
N LYS A 241 27.03 17.27 -4.13
CA LYS A 241 26.22 16.07 -4.43
C LYS A 241 25.11 16.42 -5.42
N LYS A 242 24.81 15.47 -6.31
CA LYS A 242 23.69 15.63 -7.26
C LYS A 242 22.36 15.20 -6.66
N ARG A 243 22.36 14.09 -5.89
CA ARG A 243 21.18 13.49 -5.30
C ARG A 243 21.45 13.12 -3.86
N VAL A 244 20.54 13.50 -2.98
CA VAL A 244 20.62 13.20 -1.55
C VAL A 244 19.28 12.66 -1.08
N LEU A 245 19.29 11.48 -0.45
CA LEU A 245 18.16 10.95 0.30
C LEU A 245 18.50 11.03 1.78
N VAL A 246 17.64 11.66 2.55
CA VAL A 246 17.76 11.74 4.01
C VAL A 246 16.73 10.77 4.60
N ILE A 247 17.15 9.85 5.46
CA ILE A 247 16.28 8.94 6.20
C ILE A 247 16.54 9.18 7.68
N CYS A 248 15.58 9.77 8.38
CA CYS A 248 15.77 10.16 9.78
C CYS A 248 14.56 9.77 10.62
N SER A 249 14.82 9.18 11.78
CA SER A 249 13.79 8.94 12.80
C SER A 249 13.70 10.11 13.77
N THR A 250 12.54 10.25 14.42
CA THR A 250 12.40 11.08 15.62
C THR A 250 12.69 10.24 16.85
N TRP A 251 13.15 10.91 17.92
CA TRP A 251 13.40 10.35 19.22
C TRP A 251 12.72 11.21 20.32
N GLY A 252 12.41 10.59 21.45
CA GLY A 252 11.80 11.32 22.57
C GLY A 252 10.52 12.06 22.17
N GLU A 253 10.45 13.34 22.50
CA GLU A 253 9.31 14.22 22.19
C GLU A 253 9.46 14.97 20.85
N GLY A 254 10.13 14.37 19.87
CA GLY A 254 10.33 14.95 18.53
C GLY A 254 11.76 15.43 18.26
N GLU A 255 12.70 15.00 19.06
CA GLU A 255 14.12 15.36 18.93
C GLU A 255 14.80 14.56 17.81
N GLN A 256 15.97 15.03 17.40
CA GLN A 256 16.81 14.31 16.44
C GLN A 256 17.47 13.10 17.13
N PRO A 257 17.72 11.98 16.41
CA PRO A 257 18.58 10.92 16.93
C PRO A 257 19.99 11.44 17.24
N ASP A 258 20.66 10.83 18.22
CA ASP A 258 22.00 11.27 18.65
C ASP A 258 22.98 11.44 17.51
N ASN A 259 22.97 10.53 16.54
CA ASN A 259 23.83 10.60 15.35
C ASN A 259 23.42 11.63 14.30
N ALA A 260 22.26 12.28 14.46
CA ALA A 260 21.80 13.33 13.55
C ALA A 260 21.93 14.76 14.14
N GLU A 261 22.05 14.86 15.46
CA GLU A 261 21.96 16.14 16.18
C GLU A 261 23.01 17.16 15.71
N GLU A 262 24.27 16.76 15.59
CA GLU A 262 25.34 17.66 15.17
C GLU A 262 25.13 18.19 13.75
N LEU A 263 24.73 17.31 12.82
CA LEU A 263 24.45 17.67 11.44
C LEU A 263 23.24 18.62 11.36
N TRP A 264 22.21 18.35 12.14
CA TRP A 264 21.01 19.19 12.23
C TRP A 264 21.34 20.60 12.70
N GLN A 265 22.13 20.75 13.78
CA GLN A 265 22.54 22.06 14.30
C GLN A 265 23.34 22.86 13.27
N LYS A 266 24.23 22.20 12.52
CA LYS A 266 24.96 22.80 11.41
C LYS A 266 24.02 23.23 10.27
N ALA A 267 23.01 22.40 9.94
CA ALA A 267 22.06 22.69 8.88
C ALA A 267 21.17 23.89 9.20
N VAL A 268 20.64 23.97 10.42
CA VAL A 268 19.81 25.11 10.87
C VAL A 268 20.59 26.44 10.86
N SER A 269 21.89 26.39 11.12
CA SER A 269 22.77 27.58 11.13
C SER A 269 23.38 27.89 9.76
N ALA A 270 23.15 27.04 8.75
CA ALA A 270 23.75 27.21 7.43
C ALA A 270 23.17 28.42 6.66
N SER A 271 23.97 29.00 5.82
CA SER A 271 23.52 30.10 4.96
C SER A 271 22.52 29.61 3.90
N PRO A 272 21.46 30.38 3.58
CA PRO A 272 20.55 30.07 2.49
C PRO A 272 21.31 29.81 1.17
N GLY A 273 20.89 28.76 0.45
CA GLY A 273 21.45 28.42 -0.86
C GLY A 273 22.56 27.38 -0.85
N LEU A 274 22.96 26.85 0.30
CA LEU A 274 23.96 25.77 0.40
C LEU A 274 23.66 24.58 -0.51
N LEU A 275 22.39 24.24 -0.65
CA LEU A 275 21.92 23.08 -1.43
C LEU A 275 21.36 23.46 -2.82
N ASN A 276 21.73 24.64 -3.36
CA ASN A 276 21.30 25.01 -4.69
C ASN A 276 21.82 24.04 -5.75
N GLY A 277 20.91 23.45 -6.52
CA GLY A 277 21.23 22.46 -7.56
C GLY A 277 21.35 21.01 -7.06
N VAL A 278 21.12 20.75 -5.77
CA VAL A 278 21.02 19.41 -5.19
C VAL A 278 19.57 18.93 -5.25
N HIS A 279 19.33 17.77 -5.85
CA HIS A 279 18.03 17.11 -5.79
C HIS A 279 17.96 16.27 -4.50
N PHE A 280 17.00 16.55 -3.65
CA PHE A 280 16.89 15.82 -2.38
C PHE A 280 15.47 15.34 -2.11
N SER A 281 15.39 14.32 -1.28
CA SER A 281 14.15 13.80 -0.67
C SER A 281 14.42 13.44 0.78
N VAL A 282 13.38 13.49 1.61
CA VAL A 282 13.45 13.13 3.04
C VAL A 282 12.41 12.08 3.34
N LEU A 283 12.82 10.99 3.96
CA LEU A 283 11.96 9.98 4.57
C LEU A 283 12.07 10.14 6.10
N ALA A 284 10.98 10.58 6.71
CA ALA A 284 10.88 10.72 8.15
C ALA A 284 10.22 9.46 8.75
N LEU A 285 10.77 8.98 9.86
CA LEU A 285 10.25 7.87 10.65
C LEU A 285 9.84 8.41 12.02
N GLY A 286 8.64 8.10 12.45
CA GLY A 286 8.12 8.49 13.76
C GLY A 286 7.09 7.48 14.23
N ASP A 287 6.80 7.52 15.54
CA ASP A 287 5.69 6.83 16.17
C ASP A 287 4.53 7.82 16.35
N THR A 288 3.28 7.33 16.25
CA THR A 288 2.07 8.16 16.38
C THR A 288 1.32 7.87 17.66
#